data_635ff1af4ef2d87c581ba39148dd2343
#
_entry.id   635ff1af4ef2d87c581ba39148dd2343
#
_cell.length_a   1.000
_cell.length_b   1.000
_cell.length_c   1.000
_cell.angle_alpha   90.00
_cell.angle_beta   90.00
_cell.angle_gamma   90.00
#
_symmetry.space_group_name_H-M   'P 1'
#
loop_
_entity.id
_entity.type
_entity.pdbx_description
1 polymer ?
#
loop_
_entity_poly.entity_id
_entity_poly.type
_entity_poly.pdbx_seq_one_letter_code
_entity_poly.pdbx_strand_id
1 'polypeptide(L)'
;EKISRLSTMFVVVSSSHVAGIVASYFYDVESRKGFITLVHTKKEFRGKRLAYRLIDAVVHYAKMKNFLNVDLVVYRDNVAAFNLYLSSGFDLISDDGGRCTLRRVVK
;
A
#
# COMPACT_ATOMS: atom_id res chain seq x y z
N GLU A 1 -15.26 -12.10 -0.44
CA GLU A 1 -13.90 -11.54 -0.54
C GLU A 1 -13.23 -11.46 0.81
N LYS A 2 -12.03 -11.90 0.88
CA LYS A 2 -11.30 -11.91 2.14
C LYS A 2 -9.87 -11.46 1.90
N ILE A 3 -9.38 -10.58 2.78
CA ILE A 3 -7.99 -10.15 2.77
C ILE A 3 -7.23 -11.01 3.77
N SER A 4 -6.18 -11.66 3.30
CA SER A 4 -5.30 -12.49 4.13
C SER A 4 -3.87 -12.01 4.04
N ARG A 5 -3.13 -12.10 5.15
CA ARG A 5 -1.71 -11.77 5.16
C ARG A 5 -0.90 -13.04 4.97
N LEU A 6 -0.03 -13.02 3.96
CA LEU A 6 0.90 -14.11 3.66
C LEU A 6 2.31 -13.55 3.72
N SER A 7 3.00 -13.74 4.86
CA SER A 7 4.33 -13.20 5.08
C SER A 7 4.31 -11.66 4.92
N THR A 8 4.96 -11.12 3.89
CA THR A 8 5.01 -9.68 3.62
C THR A 8 3.95 -9.23 2.62
N MET A 9 3.03 -10.12 2.24
CA MET A 9 1.99 -9.78 1.26
C MET A 9 0.60 -9.87 1.86
N PHE A 10 -0.28 -8.98 1.40
CA PHE A 10 -1.71 -9.06 1.67
C PHE A 10 -2.39 -9.37 0.35
N VAL A 11 -3.29 -10.34 0.36
CA VAL A 11 -4.00 -10.77 -0.85
C VAL A 11 -5.49 -10.71 -0.64
N VAL A 12 -6.22 -10.38 -1.70
CA VAL A 12 -7.67 -10.50 -1.76
C VAL A 12 -7.99 -11.68 -2.66
N VAL A 13 -8.77 -12.62 -2.14
CA VAL A 13 -9.23 -13.79 -2.90
C VAL A 13 -10.72 -13.64 -3.15
N SER A 14 -11.13 -13.81 -4.40
CA SER A 14 -12.54 -13.79 -4.80
C SER A 14 -12.79 -14.99 -5.67
N SER A 15 -13.78 -15.83 -5.30
CA SER A 15 -14.14 -17.04 -6.04
C SER A 15 -12.92 -17.94 -6.33
N SER A 16 -12.06 -18.12 -5.34
CA SER A 16 -10.83 -18.91 -5.43
C SER A 16 -9.76 -18.36 -6.34
N HIS A 17 -9.90 -17.09 -6.76
CA HIS A 17 -8.90 -16.40 -7.58
C HIS A 17 -8.32 -15.22 -6.80
N VAL A 18 -7.03 -14.97 -6.99
CA VAL A 18 -6.40 -13.80 -6.40
C VAL A 18 -6.86 -12.57 -7.19
N ALA A 19 -7.62 -11.69 -6.53
CA ALA A 19 -8.14 -10.48 -7.15
C ALA A 19 -7.15 -9.31 -7.06
N GLY A 20 -6.32 -9.29 -6.02
CA GLY A 20 -5.33 -8.25 -5.87
C GLY A 20 -4.32 -8.60 -4.79
N ILE A 21 -3.19 -7.92 -4.83
CA ILE A 21 -2.12 -8.09 -3.83
C ILE A 21 -1.49 -6.74 -3.51
N VAL A 22 -0.95 -6.65 -2.30
CA VAL A 22 -0.03 -5.60 -1.92
C VAL A 22 1.17 -6.25 -1.26
N ALA A 23 2.37 -5.89 -1.73
CA ALA A 23 3.61 -6.37 -1.12
C ALA A 23 4.18 -5.24 -0.25
N SER A 24 4.58 -5.60 0.95
CA SER A 24 5.10 -4.63 1.92
C SER A 24 6.15 -5.31 2.79
N TYR A 25 6.97 -4.50 3.47
CA TYR A 25 7.88 -5.03 4.47
C TYR A 25 8.06 -4.03 5.61
N PHE A 26 8.42 -4.57 6.78
CA PHE A 26 8.48 -3.84 8.04
C PHE A 26 9.79 -4.14 8.77
N TYR A 27 10.91 -4.08 8.04
CA TYR A 27 12.21 -4.41 8.61
C TYR A 27 12.88 -3.26 9.35
N ASP A 28 12.42 -2.04 9.10
CA ASP A 28 13.03 -0.87 9.73
C ASP A 28 12.40 -0.64 11.10
N VAL A 29 12.82 -1.48 12.05
CA VAL A 29 12.26 -1.46 13.40
C VAL A 29 12.66 -0.20 14.16
N GLU A 30 13.87 0.31 13.93
CA GLU A 30 14.36 1.50 14.61
C GLU A 30 13.55 2.75 14.26
N SER A 31 13.33 2.99 12.98
CA SER A 31 12.56 4.16 12.54
C SER A 31 11.06 3.91 12.57
N ARG A 32 10.64 2.67 12.82
CA ARG A 32 9.23 2.26 12.82
C ARG A 32 8.54 2.63 11.51
N LYS A 33 9.20 2.33 10.41
CA LYS A 33 8.72 2.66 9.07
C LYS A 33 8.50 1.38 8.27
N GLY A 34 7.29 1.22 7.75
CA GLY A 34 6.98 0.16 6.80
C GLY A 34 7.07 0.69 5.37
N PHE A 35 7.18 -0.21 4.41
CA PHE A 35 7.27 0.15 3.01
C PHE A 35 6.31 -0.69 2.19
N ILE A 36 5.60 -0.04 1.27
CA ILE A 36 4.82 -0.72 0.24
C ILE A 36 5.67 -0.73 -1.03
N THR A 37 5.88 -1.91 -1.59
CA THR A 37 6.67 -2.06 -2.81
C THR A 37 5.84 -2.36 -4.04
N LEU A 38 4.62 -2.85 -3.87
CA LEU A 38 3.75 -3.20 -4.98
C LEU A 38 2.30 -3.19 -4.54
N VAL A 39 1.44 -2.58 -5.35
CA VAL A 39 -0.01 -2.74 -5.24
C VAL A 39 -0.51 -3.14 -6.62
N HIS A 40 -1.21 -4.25 -6.71
CA HIS A 40 -1.74 -4.74 -7.98
C HIS A 40 -3.15 -5.29 -7.80
N THR A 41 -4.03 -4.92 -8.69
CA THR A 41 -5.39 -5.45 -8.77
C THR A 41 -5.61 -5.98 -10.17
N LYS A 42 -6.12 -7.20 -10.31
CA LYS A 42 -6.44 -7.76 -11.61
C LYS A 42 -7.47 -6.89 -12.31
N LYS A 43 -7.35 -6.81 -13.63
CA LYS A 43 -8.20 -5.93 -14.44
C LYS A 43 -9.69 -6.16 -14.20
N GLU A 44 -10.11 -7.43 -14.07
CA GLU A 44 -11.52 -7.78 -13.85
C GLU A 44 -12.08 -7.29 -12.54
N PHE A 45 -11.20 -6.99 -11.59
CA PHE A 45 -11.61 -6.59 -10.23
C PHE A 45 -11.36 -5.12 -9.95
N ARG A 46 -10.89 -4.36 -10.94
CA ARG A 46 -10.67 -2.93 -10.76
C ARG A 46 -12.01 -2.21 -10.63
N GLY A 47 -11.99 -1.08 -9.94
CA GLY A 47 -13.18 -0.30 -9.71
C GLY A 47 -14.01 -0.76 -8.53
N LYS A 48 -13.57 -1.80 -7.81
CA LYS A 48 -14.25 -2.30 -6.62
C LYS A 48 -13.57 -1.87 -5.33
N ARG A 49 -12.71 -0.86 -5.43
CA ARG A 49 -11.97 -0.29 -4.29
C ARG A 49 -11.05 -1.30 -3.60
N LEU A 50 -10.66 -2.36 -4.29
CA LEU A 50 -9.79 -3.38 -3.70
C LEU A 50 -8.42 -2.83 -3.33
N ALA A 51 -7.87 -1.93 -4.16
CA ALA A 51 -6.58 -1.32 -3.87
C ALA A 51 -6.63 -0.53 -2.55
N TYR A 52 -7.71 0.22 -2.31
CA TYR A 52 -7.89 0.93 -1.06
C TYR A 52 -7.95 -0.01 0.13
N ARG A 53 -8.68 -1.12 -0.01
CA ARG A 53 -8.80 -2.11 1.05
C ARG A 53 -7.47 -2.78 1.36
N LEU A 54 -6.66 -3.07 0.34
CA LEU A 54 -5.34 -3.65 0.51
C LEU A 54 -4.40 -2.67 1.22
N ILE A 55 -4.41 -1.41 0.82
CA ILE A 55 -3.62 -0.37 1.47
C ILE A 55 -4.04 -0.22 2.93
N ASP A 56 -5.35 -0.19 3.19
CA ASP A 56 -5.87 -0.10 4.56
C ASP A 56 -5.43 -1.30 5.41
N ALA A 57 -5.35 -2.49 4.83
CA ALA A 57 -4.88 -3.68 5.54
C ALA A 57 -3.42 -3.52 5.98
N VAL A 58 -2.56 -2.98 5.10
CA VAL A 58 -1.16 -2.72 5.43
C VAL A 58 -1.06 -1.68 6.55
N VAL A 59 -1.83 -0.60 6.44
CA VAL A 59 -1.82 0.47 7.46
C VAL A 59 -2.29 -0.06 8.80
N HIS A 60 -3.34 -0.87 8.81
CA HIS A 60 -3.85 -1.49 10.03
C HIS A 60 -2.79 -2.39 10.67
N TYR A 61 -2.12 -3.22 9.87
CA TYR A 61 -1.04 -4.07 10.35
C TYR A 61 0.09 -3.24 10.96
N ALA A 62 0.49 -2.17 10.29
CA ALA A 62 1.52 -1.26 10.78
C ALA A 62 1.15 -0.68 12.14
N LYS A 63 -0.12 -0.26 12.28
CA LYS A 63 -0.62 0.28 13.54
C LYS A 63 -0.56 -0.75 14.65
N MET A 64 -1.00 -1.98 14.38
CA MET A 64 -0.99 -3.05 15.36
C MET A 64 0.41 -3.42 15.80
N LYS A 65 1.40 -3.26 14.94
CA LYS A 65 2.80 -3.56 15.23
C LYS A 65 3.57 -2.34 15.75
N ASN A 66 2.87 -1.25 16.04
CA ASN A 66 3.46 -0.02 16.58
C ASN A 66 4.44 0.66 15.63
N PHE A 67 4.22 0.52 14.34
CA PHE A 67 4.94 1.29 13.34
C PHE A 67 4.31 2.68 13.23
N LEU A 68 5.11 3.67 12.91
CA LEU A 68 4.67 5.07 12.89
C LEU A 68 4.24 5.53 11.50
N ASN A 69 4.89 5.01 10.47
CA ASN A 69 4.67 5.44 9.10
C ASN A 69 4.71 4.28 8.14
N VAL A 70 4.01 4.43 7.01
CA VAL A 70 4.15 3.56 5.85
C VAL A 70 4.54 4.45 4.68
N ASP A 71 5.67 4.12 4.04
CA ASP A 71 6.20 4.87 2.91
C ASP A 71 6.09 4.07 1.63
N LEU A 72 6.06 4.75 0.51
CA LEU A 72 6.16 4.14 -0.81
C LEU A 72 6.81 5.12 -1.78
N VAL A 73 7.27 4.57 -2.90
CA VAL A 73 7.81 5.37 -3.99
C VAL A 73 6.92 5.18 -5.21
N VAL A 74 6.57 6.27 -5.86
CA VAL A 74 5.78 6.26 -7.08
C VAL A 74 6.30 7.35 -8.00
N TYR A 75 6.27 7.09 -9.32
CA TYR A 75 6.67 8.10 -10.28
C TYR A 75 5.48 9.00 -10.59
N ARG A 76 5.75 10.30 -10.70
CA ARG A 76 4.69 11.30 -10.89
C ARG A 76 3.91 11.08 -12.18
N ASP A 77 4.56 10.54 -13.22
CA ASP A 77 3.88 10.27 -14.49
C ASP A 77 2.91 9.07 -14.41
N ASN A 78 3.02 8.26 -13.37
CA ASN A 78 2.02 7.22 -13.11
C ASN A 78 0.84 7.87 -12.37
N VAL A 79 0.04 8.63 -13.11
CA VAL A 79 -1.00 9.50 -12.53
C VAL A 79 -2.02 8.69 -11.75
N ALA A 80 -2.44 7.54 -12.25
CA ALA A 80 -3.45 6.71 -11.59
C ALA A 80 -2.96 6.24 -10.22
N ALA A 81 -1.74 5.73 -10.15
CA ALA A 81 -1.17 5.26 -8.88
C ALA A 81 -0.93 6.43 -7.92
N PHE A 82 -0.39 7.54 -8.43
CA PHE A 82 -0.11 8.71 -7.62
C PHE A 82 -1.40 9.21 -6.93
N ASN A 83 -2.47 9.33 -7.71
CA ASN A 83 -3.76 9.78 -7.18
C ASN A 83 -4.37 8.76 -6.22
N LEU A 84 -4.21 7.47 -6.50
CA LEU A 84 -4.67 6.42 -5.58
C LEU A 84 -4.05 6.58 -4.19
N TYR A 85 -2.75 6.81 -4.15
CA TYR A 85 -2.07 6.93 -2.86
C TYR A 85 -2.45 8.21 -2.13
N LEU A 86 -2.56 9.34 -2.84
CA LEU A 86 -3.04 10.57 -2.22
C LEU A 86 -4.45 10.38 -1.64
N SER A 87 -5.34 9.71 -2.38
CA SER A 87 -6.70 9.43 -1.92
C SER A 87 -6.73 8.46 -0.73
N SER A 88 -5.66 7.68 -0.58
CA SER A 88 -5.53 6.74 0.54
C SER A 88 -4.90 7.36 1.78
N GLY A 89 -4.68 8.67 1.78
CA GLY A 89 -4.17 9.37 2.94
C GLY A 89 -2.65 9.53 3.00
N PHE A 90 -1.96 9.24 1.89
CA PHE A 90 -0.52 9.47 1.81
C PHE A 90 -0.25 10.92 1.44
N ASP A 91 0.83 11.46 1.97
CA ASP A 91 1.31 12.79 1.66
C ASP A 91 2.65 12.72 0.93
N LEU A 92 2.88 13.65 0.01
CA LEU A 92 4.14 13.77 -0.69
C LEU A 92 5.18 14.33 0.26
N ILE A 93 6.28 13.60 0.47
CA ILE A 93 7.36 14.08 1.33
C ILE A 93 8.64 14.40 0.56
N SER A 94 8.81 13.87 -0.63
CA SER A 94 9.94 14.27 -1.48
C SER A 94 9.62 13.97 -2.94
N ASP A 95 10.23 14.76 -3.83
CA ASP A 95 10.10 14.60 -5.27
C ASP A 95 11.50 14.83 -5.85
N ASP A 96 12.10 13.76 -6.36
CA ASP A 96 13.43 13.79 -6.94
C ASP A 96 13.31 13.51 -8.44
N GLY A 97 13.11 14.59 -9.22
CA GLY A 97 12.99 14.49 -10.66
C GLY A 97 11.80 13.64 -11.12
N GLY A 98 10.70 13.65 -10.37
CA GLY A 98 9.51 12.88 -10.68
C GLY A 98 9.41 11.55 -9.94
N ARG A 99 10.48 11.14 -9.25
CA ARG A 99 10.44 9.95 -8.38
C ARG A 99 10.03 10.43 -7.00
N CYS A 100 8.79 10.14 -6.64
CA CYS A 100 8.16 10.71 -5.44
C CYS A 100 8.13 9.70 -4.31
N THR A 101 8.45 10.17 -3.10
CA THR A 101 8.23 9.40 -1.89
C THR A 101 6.98 9.92 -1.21
N LEU A 102 6.06 9.03 -0.93
CA LEU A 102 4.81 9.34 -0.23
C LEU A 102 4.81 8.63 1.11
N ARG A 103 4.18 9.26 2.09
CA ARG A 103 4.12 8.72 3.46
C ARG A 103 2.74 8.85 4.03
N ARG A 104 2.27 7.78 4.68
CA ARG A 104 1.09 7.85 5.53
C ARG A 104 1.50 7.66 6.98
N VAL A 105 1.12 8.62 7.82
CA VAL A 105 1.30 8.51 9.28
C VAL A 105 0.24 7.54 9.79
N VAL A 106 0.67 6.57 10.58
CA VAL A 106 -0.18 5.44 10.95
C VAL A 106 -0.84 5.59 12.31
N LYS A 107 -0.21 6.28 13.21
CA LYS A 107 -0.71 6.36 14.60
C LYS A 107 -2.04 7.08 14.75
#